data_d89ed3c154774a7fea74f8311d96bd12
#
_entry.id   d89ed3c154774a7fea74f8311d96bd12
#
_cell.length_a   1.000
_cell.length_b   1.000
_cell.length_c   1.000
_cell.angle_alpha   90.00
_cell.angle_beta   90.00
_cell.angle_gamma   90.00
#
_symmetry.space_group_name_H-M   'P 1'
#
loop_
_entity.id
_entity.type
_entity.pdbx_description
1 polymer ?
#
loop_
_entity_poly.entity_id
_entity_poly.type
_entity_poly.pdbx_seq_one_letter_code
_entity_poly.pdbx_strand_id
1 'polypeptide(L)'
;FLLSIGWCLGMAELAIWMGLSAEIGAFIAGISVASSPIAQYIAISLKPLRDFFLVVFFFSVGSGLDMALLPEVALPALVIAACFLALKPAVFHLLVRGVFDEPKLSWNLGLRLGQCSEFALLIAFLGLSKGLLGGAAATLIQAVTVITLLVSSYIVVLALPNPIAIRESLRRD
;
A
#
# COMPACT_ATOMS: atom_id res chain seq x y z
N PHE A 1 21.95 4.77 -10.14
CA PHE A 1 21.18 5.34 -9.04
C PHE A 1 20.72 6.78 -9.34
N LEU A 2 21.65 7.76 -9.44
CA LEU A 2 21.31 9.16 -9.69
C LEU A 2 20.56 9.37 -11.02
N LEU A 3 20.96 8.67 -12.08
CA LEU A 3 20.26 8.74 -13.37
C LEU A 3 18.83 8.24 -13.28
N SER A 4 18.57 7.19 -12.49
CA SER A 4 17.20 6.67 -12.30
C SER A 4 16.32 7.65 -11.54
N ILE A 5 16.87 8.33 -10.53
CA ILE A 5 16.16 9.40 -9.81
C ILE A 5 15.91 10.58 -10.74
N GLY A 6 16.93 11.04 -11.48
CA GLY A 6 16.80 12.13 -12.44
C GLY A 6 15.78 11.83 -13.53
N TRP A 7 15.74 10.60 -14.04
CA TRP A 7 14.72 10.14 -14.98
C TRP A 7 13.31 10.20 -14.38
N CYS A 8 13.16 9.70 -13.14
CA CYS A 8 11.88 9.73 -12.42
C CYS A 8 11.36 11.15 -12.21
N LEU A 9 12.24 12.06 -11.73
CA LEU A 9 11.89 13.47 -11.50
C LEU A 9 11.60 14.20 -12.81
N GLY A 10 12.38 13.96 -13.88
CA GLY A 10 12.14 14.55 -15.19
C GLY A 10 10.80 14.14 -15.79
N MET A 11 10.43 12.86 -15.67
CA MET A 11 9.12 12.37 -16.11
C MET A 11 7.97 12.88 -15.24
N ALA A 12 8.20 13.05 -13.94
CA ALA A 12 7.21 13.66 -13.04
C ALA A 12 6.94 15.11 -13.43
N GLU A 13 7.99 15.90 -13.70
CA GLU A 13 7.87 17.29 -14.14
C GLU A 13 7.19 17.39 -15.51
N LEU A 14 7.56 16.53 -16.44
CA LEU A 14 6.90 16.46 -17.75
C LEU A 14 5.40 16.17 -17.62
N ALA A 15 5.01 15.27 -16.72
CA ALA A 15 3.61 14.94 -16.47
C ALA A 15 2.85 16.16 -15.91
N ILE A 16 3.45 16.91 -14.97
CA ILE A 16 2.87 18.16 -14.44
C ILE A 16 2.66 19.16 -15.57
N TRP A 17 3.65 19.33 -16.44
CA TRP A 17 3.54 20.24 -17.58
C TRP A 17 2.42 19.84 -18.56
N MET A 18 2.14 18.53 -18.67
CA MET A 18 1.00 18.01 -19.46
C MET A 18 -0.36 18.08 -18.73
N GLY A 19 -0.41 18.63 -17.51
CA GLY A 19 -1.63 18.70 -16.70
C GLY A 19 -1.97 17.41 -15.95
N LEU A 20 -1.03 16.46 -15.88
CA LEU A 20 -1.14 15.21 -15.10
C LEU A 20 -0.50 15.40 -13.72
N SER A 21 -0.61 14.38 -12.86
CA SER A 21 0.06 14.39 -11.55
C SER A 21 1.51 13.89 -11.66
N ALA A 22 2.37 14.36 -10.72
CA ALA A 22 3.76 13.91 -10.61
C ALA A 22 3.88 12.40 -10.43
N GLU A 23 2.95 11.80 -9.68
CA GLU A 23 2.92 10.37 -9.38
C GLU A 23 2.73 9.54 -10.66
N ILE A 24 1.87 10.01 -11.57
CA ILE A 24 1.66 9.36 -12.88
C ILE A 24 2.96 9.40 -13.69
N GLY A 25 3.64 10.55 -13.72
CA GLY A 25 4.93 10.68 -14.40
C GLY A 25 6.00 9.75 -13.84
N ALA A 26 6.12 9.72 -12.51
CA ALA A 26 7.06 8.84 -11.81
C ALA A 26 6.75 7.34 -12.06
N PHE A 27 5.47 6.97 -12.08
CA PHE A 27 5.02 5.61 -12.38
C PHE A 27 5.39 5.19 -13.83
N ILE A 28 5.13 6.07 -14.80
CA ILE A 28 5.52 5.84 -16.21
C ILE A 28 7.04 5.71 -16.34
N ALA A 29 7.80 6.53 -15.62
CA ALA A 29 9.25 6.41 -15.57
C ALA A 29 9.70 5.04 -15.06
N GLY A 30 9.06 4.52 -14.03
CA GLY A 30 9.33 3.19 -13.48
C GLY A 30 9.03 2.08 -14.50
N ILE A 31 7.87 2.13 -15.15
CA ILE A 31 7.49 1.15 -16.19
C ILE A 31 8.47 1.17 -17.36
N SER A 32 8.91 2.34 -17.81
CA SER A 32 9.84 2.47 -18.95
C SER A 32 11.17 1.78 -18.71
N VAL A 33 11.59 1.66 -17.46
CA VAL A 33 12.85 1.00 -17.07
C VAL A 33 12.65 -0.46 -16.66
N ALA A 34 11.41 -0.87 -16.35
CA ALA A 34 11.10 -2.19 -15.79
C ALA A 34 11.50 -3.36 -16.70
N SER A 35 11.49 -3.18 -18.02
CA SER A 35 11.93 -4.19 -19.01
C SER A 35 13.45 -4.21 -19.27
N SER A 36 14.19 -3.28 -18.64
CA SER A 36 15.64 -3.18 -18.83
C SER A 36 16.40 -4.28 -18.04
N PRO A 37 17.52 -4.80 -18.57
CA PRO A 37 18.36 -5.76 -17.83
C PRO A 37 18.89 -5.23 -16.49
N ILE A 38 18.96 -3.90 -16.31
CA ILE A 38 19.42 -3.24 -15.06
C ILE A 38 18.26 -2.92 -14.09
N ALA A 39 17.01 -3.24 -14.45
CA ALA A 39 15.84 -2.92 -13.62
C ALA A 39 15.95 -3.48 -12.20
N GLN A 40 16.40 -4.74 -12.08
CA GLN A 40 16.55 -5.38 -10.76
C GLN A 40 17.62 -4.70 -9.92
N TYR A 41 18.75 -4.30 -10.51
CA TYR A 41 19.80 -3.54 -9.81
C TYR A 41 19.28 -2.18 -9.32
N ILE A 42 18.54 -1.47 -10.18
CA ILE A 42 17.91 -0.20 -9.81
C ILE A 42 16.92 -0.39 -8.66
N ALA A 43 16.06 -1.40 -8.73
CA ALA A 43 15.07 -1.70 -7.70
C ALA A 43 15.72 -1.99 -6.33
N ILE A 44 16.79 -2.79 -6.30
CA ILE A 44 17.55 -3.08 -5.07
C ILE A 44 18.22 -1.82 -4.54
N SER A 45 18.82 -1.00 -5.40
CA SER A 45 19.51 0.23 -5.01
C SER A 45 18.57 1.32 -4.49
N LEU A 46 17.32 1.35 -4.99
CA LEU A 46 16.29 2.31 -4.55
C LEU A 46 15.51 1.83 -3.31
N LYS A 47 15.62 0.55 -2.94
CA LYS A 47 14.89 -0.01 -1.82
C LYS A 47 15.06 0.75 -0.49
N PRO A 48 16.29 1.09 -0.03
CA PRO A 48 16.47 1.86 1.21
C PRO A 48 15.80 3.24 1.15
N LEU A 49 15.87 3.89 -0.01
CA LEU A 49 15.25 5.20 -0.22
C LEU A 49 13.72 5.10 -0.16
N ARG A 50 13.15 4.10 -0.83
CA ARG A 50 11.71 3.80 -0.77
C ARG A 50 11.26 3.55 0.67
N ASP A 51 11.98 2.68 1.40
CA ASP A 51 11.62 2.30 2.76
C ASP A 51 11.69 3.52 3.71
N PHE A 52 12.68 4.40 3.54
CA PHE A 52 12.77 5.67 4.26
C PHE A 52 11.56 6.57 3.99
N PHE A 53 11.20 6.80 2.72
CA PHE A 53 10.05 7.63 2.38
C PHE A 53 8.72 7.02 2.82
N LEU A 54 8.58 5.68 2.83
CA LEU A 54 7.41 5.02 3.38
C LEU A 54 7.24 5.32 4.88
N VAL A 55 8.32 5.27 5.67
CA VAL A 55 8.26 5.61 7.09
C VAL A 55 7.83 7.06 7.29
N VAL A 56 8.43 8.01 6.55
CA VAL A 56 8.07 9.44 6.62
C VAL A 56 6.61 9.66 6.20
N PHE A 57 6.15 8.98 5.15
CA PHE A 57 4.77 9.05 4.68
C PHE A 57 3.78 8.56 5.74
N PHE A 58 3.99 7.36 6.30
CA PHE A 58 3.10 6.83 7.34
C PHE A 58 3.12 7.67 8.62
N PHE A 59 4.28 8.24 8.98
CA PHE A 59 4.36 9.19 10.09
C PHE A 59 3.53 10.45 9.81
N SER A 60 3.65 11.03 8.61
CA SER A 60 2.90 12.21 8.18
C SER A 60 1.40 11.96 8.19
N VAL A 61 0.96 10.82 7.64
CA VAL A 61 -0.46 10.41 7.63
C VAL A 61 -0.97 10.21 9.06
N GLY A 62 -0.19 9.54 9.91
CA GLY A 62 -0.57 9.30 11.30
C GLY A 62 -0.68 10.58 12.11
N SER A 63 0.26 11.51 11.92
CA SER A 63 0.24 12.82 12.60
C SER A 63 -0.88 13.75 12.11
N GLY A 64 -1.34 13.55 10.87
CA GLY A 64 -2.45 14.31 10.28
C GLY A 64 -3.84 13.73 10.56
N LEU A 65 -3.92 12.64 11.32
CA LEU A 65 -5.21 12.04 11.71
C LEU A 65 -5.94 12.97 12.69
N ASP A 66 -7.18 13.33 12.37
CA ASP A 66 -8.00 14.15 13.25
C ASP A 66 -8.55 13.30 14.41
N MET A 67 -7.90 13.43 15.57
CA MET A 67 -8.28 12.71 16.78
C MET A 67 -9.66 13.11 17.32
N ALA A 68 -10.16 14.30 16.99
CA ALA A 68 -11.49 14.75 17.42
C ALA A 68 -12.60 14.03 16.65
N LEU A 69 -12.36 13.69 15.38
CA LEU A 69 -13.31 12.94 14.54
C LEU A 69 -13.20 11.41 14.73
N LEU A 70 -12.12 10.94 15.33
CA LEU A 70 -11.87 9.50 15.47
C LEU A 70 -12.98 8.75 16.22
N PRO A 71 -13.55 9.24 17.36
CA PRO A 71 -14.64 8.56 18.05
C PRO A 71 -15.90 8.40 17.19
N GLU A 72 -16.19 9.39 16.34
CA GLU A 72 -17.36 9.38 15.45
C GLU A 72 -17.25 8.32 14.36
N VAL A 73 -16.03 8.14 13.81
CA VAL A 73 -15.78 7.21 12.69
C VAL A 73 -15.26 5.85 13.15
N ALA A 74 -14.96 5.64 14.43
CA ALA A 74 -14.33 4.42 14.94
C ALA A 74 -15.16 3.16 14.65
N LEU A 75 -16.46 3.19 14.97
CA LEU A 75 -17.34 2.03 14.73
C LEU A 75 -17.48 1.70 13.24
N PRO A 76 -17.83 2.64 12.36
CA PRO A 76 -17.86 2.36 10.91
C PRO A 76 -16.49 1.97 10.36
N ALA A 77 -15.38 2.53 10.87
CA ALA A 77 -14.04 2.13 10.45
C ALA A 77 -13.73 0.67 10.79
N LEU A 78 -14.08 0.22 11.99
CA LEU A 78 -13.90 -1.19 12.39
C LEU A 78 -14.74 -2.14 11.55
N VAL A 79 -16.00 -1.81 11.29
CA VAL A 79 -16.89 -2.64 10.46
C VAL A 79 -16.36 -2.75 9.03
N ILE A 80 -15.98 -1.64 8.41
CA ILE A 80 -15.46 -1.62 7.04
C ILE A 80 -14.11 -2.35 6.97
N ALA A 81 -13.22 -2.14 7.95
CA ALA A 81 -11.94 -2.84 8.02
C ALA A 81 -12.13 -4.36 8.16
N ALA A 82 -13.05 -4.81 9.00
CA ALA A 82 -13.39 -6.23 9.16
C ALA A 82 -13.95 -6.81 7.84
N CYS A 83 -14.84 -6.08 7.16
CA CYS A 83 -15.34 -6.46 5.84
C CYS A 83 -14.21 -6.61 4.82
N PHE A 84 -13.27 -5.67 4.76
CA PHE A 84 -12.15 -5.75 3.82
C PHE A 84 -11.21 -6.91 4.14
N LEU A 85 -10.90 -7.13 5.42
CA LEU A 85 -10.04 -8.22 5.86
C LEU A 85 -10.66 -9.61 5.65
N ALA A 86 -11.98 -9.70 5.57
CA ALA A 86 -12.69 -10.94 5.26
C ALA A 86 -12.93 -11.13 3.75
N LEU A 87 -13.50 -10.12 3.09
CA LEU A 87 -13.92 -10.21 1.69
C LEU A 87 -12.75 -10.24 0.71
N LYS A 88 -11.75 -9.34 0.88
CA LYS A 88 -10.64 -9.27 -0.08
C LYS A 88 -9.82 -10.56 -0.14
N PRO A 89 -9.37 -11.16 0.99
CA PRO A 89 -8.70 -12.46 0.95
C PRO A 89 -9.55 -13.56 0.33
N ALA A 90 -10.85 -13.60 0.61
CA ALA A 90 -11.76 -14.58 0.04
C ALA A 90 -11.88 -14.43 -1.49
N VAL A 91 -12.04 -13.19 -1.98
CA VAL A 91 -12.09 -12.89 -3.42
C VAL A 91 -10.77 -13.26 -4.10
N PHE A 92 -9.62 -12.84 -3.53
CA PHE A 92 -8.33 -13.20 -4.08
C PHE A 92 -8.08 -14.71 -4.06
N HIS A 93 -8.50 -15.40 -2.97
CA HIS A 93 -8.43 -16.85 -2.91
C HIS A 93 -9.22 -17.51 -4.05
N LEU A 94 -10.45 -17.06 -4.31
CA LEU A 94 -11.29 -17.58 -5.39
C LEU A 94 -10.67 -17.34 -6.78
N LEU A 95 -10.15 -16.13 -7.02
CA LEU A 95 -9.51 -15.76 -8.28
C LEU A 95 -8.22 -16.56 -8.53
N VAL A 96 -7.37 -16.67 -7.53
CA VAL A 96 -6.07 -17.36 -7.63
C VAL A 96 -6.26 -18.86 -7.74
N ARG A 97 -7.25 -19.44 -7.05
CA ARG A 97 -7.59 -20.87 -7.16
C ARG A 97 -8.02 -21.26 -8.58
N GLY A 98 -8.59 -20.34 -9.34
CA GLY A 98 -8.94 -20.59 -10.74
C GLY A 98 -7.71 -20.68 -11.68
N VAL A 99 -6.54 -20.22 -11.21
CA VAL A 99 -5.29 -20.19 -11.98
C VAL A 99 -4.27 -21.21 -11.46
N PHE A 100 -4.22 -21.43 -10.15
CA PHE A 100 -3.29 -22.32 -9.48
C PHE A 100 -4.04 -23.35 -8.67
N ASP A 101 -3.76 -24.63 -8.88
CA ASP A 101 -4.41 -25.78 -8.19
C ASP A 101 -3.92 -25.97 -6.73
N GLU A 102 -3.23 -24.99 -6.17
CA GLU A 102 -2.71 -25.05 -4.80
C GLU A 102 -3.52 -24.16 -3.81
N PRO A 103 -4.43 -24.73 -3.00
CA PRO A 103 -5.26 -23.96 -2.07
C PRO A 103 -4.46 -23.17 -1.02
N LYS A 104 -3.30 -23.71 -0.57
CA LYS A 104 -2.43 -23.03 0.40
C LYS A 104 -1.79 -21.78 -0.17
N LEU A 105 -1.36 -21.82 -1.43
CA LEU A 105 -0.79 -20.66 -2.13
C LEU A 105 -1.86 -19.59 -2.33
N SER A 106 -3.06 -19.98 -2.73
CA SER A 106 -4.19 -19.07 -2.95
C SER A 106 -4.57 -18.30 -1.67
N TRP A 107 -4.60 -18.97 -0.51
CA TRP A 107 -4.86 -18.32 0.78
C TRP A 107 -3.70 -17.41 1.21
N ASN A 108 -2.45 -17.84 1.04
CA ASN A 108 -1.28 -17.02 1.35
C ASN A 108 -1.29 -15.70 0.55
N LEU A 109 -1.57 -15.77 -0.74
CA LEU A 109 -1.67 -14.60 -1.61
C LEU A 109 -2.86 -13.73 -1.22
N GLY A 110 -4.03 -14.34 -0.97
CA GLY A 110 -5.24 -13.63 -0.57
C GLY A 110 -5.04 -12.82 0.71
N LEU A 111 -4.44 -13.41 1.74
CA LEU A 111 -4.17 -12.72 3.01
C LEU A 111 -3.13 -11.58 2.86
N ARG A 112 -2.09 -11.77 2.04
CA ARG A 112 -1.08 -10.73 1.78
C ARG A 112 -1.62 -9.55 0.98
N LEU A 113 -2.59 -9.78 0.09
CA LEU A 113 -3.21 -8.76 -0.76
C LEU A 113 -4.54 -8.22 -0.18
N GLY A 114 -4.99 -8.78 0.94
CA GLY A 114 -6.29 -8.47 1.55
C GLY A 114 -6.40 -7.10 2.20
N GLN A 115 -5.27 -6.46 2.54
CA GLN A 115 -5.23 -5.14 3.15
C GLN A 115 -5.67 -4.01 2.22
N CYS A 116 -6.03 -2.85 2.76
CA CYS A 116 -6.17 -1.63 1.99
C CYS A 116 -4.80 -1.18 1.45
N SER A 117 -4.82 -0.54 0.27
CA SER A 117 -3.60 0.02 -0.31
C SER A 117 -3.23 1.34 0.37
N GLU A 118 -1.94 1.61 0.53
CA GLU A 118 -1.43 2.92 0.95
C GLU A 118 -1.85 4.05 -0.01
N PHE A 119 -2.15 3.76 -1.26
CA PHE A 119 -2.71 4.73 -2.20
C PHE A 119 -4.08 5.27 -1.77
N ALA A 120 -4.86 4.52 -0.98
CA ALA A 120 -6.10 5.01 -0.41
C ALA A 120 -5.85 6.21 0.52
N LEU A 121 -4.75 6.20 1.28
CA LEU A 121 -4.33 7.32 2.13
C LEU A 121 -3.97 8.55 1.30
N LEU A 122 -3.23 8.36 0.22
CA LEU A 122 -2.86 9.45 -0.70
C LEU A 122 -4.11 10.07 -1.34
N ILE A 123 -5.05 9.25 -1.81
CA ILE A 123 -6.31 9.71 -2.40
C ILE A 123 -7.15 10.46 -1.36
N ALA A 124 -7.24 9.96 -0.13
CA ALA A 124 -7.96 10.63 0.95
C ALA A 124 -7.35 12.00 1.27
N PHE A 125 -6.01 12.07 1.35
CA PHE A 125 -5.29 13.32 1.59
C PHE A 125 -5.52 14.33 0.44
N LEU A 126 -5.36 13.91 -0.81
CA LEU A 126 -5.61 14.77 -1.98
C LEU A 126 -7.08 15.20 -2.07
N GLY A 127 -8.02 14.28 -1.79
CA GLY A 127 -9.45 14.59 -1.78
C GLY A 127 -9.80 15.63 -0.72
N LEU A 128 -9.21 15.53 0.48
CA LEU A 128 -9.37 16.49 1.55
C LEU A 128 -8.76 17.85 1.18
N SER A 129 -7.53 17.86 0.67
CA SER A 129 -6.82 19.10 0.30
C SER A 129 -7.47 19.87 -0.84
N LYS A 130 -8.17 19.17 -1.74
CA LYS A 130 -8.94 19.73 -2.85
C LYS A 130 -10.40 20.08 -2.48
N GLY A 131 -10.81 19.83 -1.23
CA GLY A 131 -12.19 20.04 -0.79
C GLY A 131 -13.22 19.08 -1.40
N LEU A 132 -12.77 17.97 -1.99
CA LEU A 132 -13.63 16.94 -2.59
C LEU A 132 -14.15 15.94 -1.54
N LEU A 133 -13.46 15.81 -0.42
CA LEU A 133 -13.84 14.97 0.72
C LEU A 133 -13.99 15.82 1.97
N GLY A 134 -15.02 15.53 2.76
CA GLY A 134 -15.16 16.07 4.10
C GLY A 134 -14.17 15.43 5.08
N GLY A 135 -13.85 16.13 6.19
CA GLY A 135 -12.91 15.66 7.20
C GLY A 135 -13.26 14.28 7.75
N ALA A 136 -14.54 14.03 8.09
CA ALA A 136 -14.99 12.73 8.60
C ALA A 136 -14.78 11.60 7.59
N ALA A 137 -15.03 11.83 6.30
CA ALA A 137 -14.80 10.82 5.26
C ALA A 137 -13.30 10.52 5.06
N ALA A 138 -12.46 11.56 5.08
CA ALA A 138 -11.00 11.39 4.99
C ALA A 138 -10.46 10.61 6.21
N THR A 139 -10.88 10.98 7.42
CA THR A 139 -10.50 10.29 8.67
C THR A 139 -10.98 8.84 8.68
N LEU A 140 -12.18 8.57 8.17
CA LEU A 140 -12.70 7.20 8.03
C LEU A 140 -11.81 6.35 7.11
N ILE A 141 -11.46 6.85 5.92
CA ILE A 141 -10.59 6.14 4.97
C ILE A 141 -9.21 5.89 5.59
N GLN A 142 -8.65 6.89 6.26
CA GLN A 142 -7.37 6.77 6.95
C GLN A 142 -7.43 5.70 8.05
N ALA A 143 -8.45 5.73 8.92
CA ALA A 143 -8.63 4.76 9.99
C ALA A 143 -8.78 3.33 9.45
N VAL A 144 -9.64 3.10 8.45
CA VAL A 144 -9.81 1.80 7.79
C VAL A 144 -8.49 1.29 7.23
N THR A 145 -7.75 2.16 6.55
CA THR A 145 -6.48 1.77 5.92
C THR A 145 -5.45 1.39 6.98
N VAL A 146 -5.27 2.21 8.01
CA VAL A 146 -4.32 1.92 9.11
C VAL A 146 -4.69 0.62 9.83
N ILE A 147 -5.96 0.42 10.18
CA ILE A 147 -6.43 -0.81 10.83
C ILE A 147 -6.14 -2.04 9.97
N THR A 148 -6.48 -1.99 8.68
CA THR A 148 -6.27 -3.13 7.78
C THR A 148 -4.78 -3.43 7.55
N LEU A 149 -3.93 -2.41 7.44
CA LEU A 149 -2.47 -2.56 7.32
C LEU A 149 -1.87 -3.19 8.58
N LEU A 150 -2.23 -2.72 9.78
CA LEU A 150 -1.75 -3.27 11.03
C LEU A 150 -2.18 -4.72 11.20
N VAL A 151 -3.49 -5.00 11.10
CA VAL A 151 -4.02 -6.36 11.30
C VAL A 151 -3.45 -7.34 10.27
N SER A 152 -3.40 -6.95 8.98
CA SER A 152 -2.82 -7.79 7.94
C SER A 152 -1.34 -8.07 8.17
N SER A 153 -0.56 -7.07 8.60
CA SER A 153 0.86 -7.24 8.92
C SER A 153 1.06 -8.26 10.05
N TYR A 154 0.26 -8.19 11.12
CA TYR A 154 0.31 -9.18 12.19
C TYR A 154 -0.09 -10.58 11.71
N ILE A 155 -1.14 -10.71 10.91
CA ILE A 155 -1.56 -12.00 10.33
C ILE A 155 -0.43 -12.59 9.49
N VAL A 156 0.20 -11.79 8.63
CA VAL A 156 1.29 -12.26 7.77
C VAL A 156 2.49 -12.74 8.59
N VAL A 157 2.90 -11.98 9.60
CA VAL A 157 4.08 -12.31 10.41
C VAL A 157 3.84 -13.52 11.32
N LEU A 158 2.63 -13.66 11.88
CA LEU A 158 2.32 -14.67 12.89
C LEU A 158 1.80 -15.99 12.29
N ALA A 159 1.14 -15.95 11.13
CA ALA A 159 0.42 -17.10 10.59
C ALA A 159 0.95 -17.61 9.25
N LEU A 160 1.69 -16.78 8.50
CA LEU A 160 2.14 -17.16 7.16
C LEU A 160 3.68 -17.35 7.10
N PRO A 161 4.17 -18.22 6.19
CA PRO A 161 5.60 -18.37 5.93
C PRO A 161 6.22 -17.04 5.52
N ASN A 162 7.21 -16.57 6.29
CA ASN A 162 7.80 -15.25 6.14
C ASN A 162 9.22 -15.25 6.72
N PRO A 163 10.22 -14.58 6.10
CA PRO A 163 11.58 -14.48 6.65
C PRO A 163 11.64 -13.79 8.02
N ILE A 164 10.64 -12.96 8.34
CA ILE A 164 10.54 -12.28 9.65
C ILE A 164 9.52 -12.93 10.60
N ALA A 165 9.02 -14.13 10.29
CA ALA A 165 8.07 -14.82 11.15
C ALA A 165 8.67 -15.12 12.52
N ILE A 166 7.88 -14.92 13.59
CA ILE A 166 8.31 -15.17 14.97
C ILE A 166 8.50 -16.67 15.23
N ARG A 167 7.65 -17.51 14.60
CA ARG A 167 7.77 -18.98 14.70
C ARG A 167 8.78 -19.48 13.68
N GLU A 168 9.78 -20.24 14.14
CA GLU A 168 10.81 -20.83 13.27
C GLU A 168 10.23 -21.70 12.14
N SER A 169 9.16 -22.45 12.43
CA SER A 169 8.45 -23.27 11.43
C SER A 169 7.84 -22.48 10.25
N LEU A 170 7.68 -21.17 10.40
CA LEU A 170 7.14 -20.27 9.38
C LEU A 170 8.21 -19.41 8.70
N ARG A 171 9.47 -19.47 9.18
CA ARG A 171 10.59 -18.79 8.51
C ARG A 171 10.89 -19.49 7.18
N ARG A 172 11.09 -18.68 6.15
CA ARG A 172 11.71 -19.09 4.88
C ARG A 172 13.05 -18.37 4.78
N ASP A 173 14.10 -19.15 4.62
CA ASP A 173 15.44 -18.67 4.32
C ASP A 173 15.50 -18.17 2.86
#